data_ccde20be0d2494da79ba549aac189096
#
_entry.id   ccde20be0d2494da79ba549aac189096
#
_cell.length_a   1.000
_cell.length_b   1.000
_cell.length_c   1.000
_cell.angle_alpha   90.00
_cell.angle_beta   90.00
_cell.angle_gamma   90.00
#
_symmetry.space_group_name_H-M   'P 1'
#
loop_
_entity.id
_entity.type
_entity.pdbx_description
1 polymer ?
#
loop_
_entity_poly.entity_id
_entity_poly.type
_entity_poly.pdbx_seq_one_letter_code
_entity_poly.pdbx_strand_id
1 'polypeptide(L)'
;MERDMKRYGAWISVLADIEEPIITPHNIFGIFISTNAKIGKRVVVMHQVTIGSNTTKGSKGNGSPTIEDDVFIGAGAKIIGNVRVGHNSRVGVNCVVVKDVPPNSVVILRNIETITKTEPLDNTWVNAVHKD
;
A
#
# COMPACT_ATOMS: atom_id res chain seq x y z
N MET A 1 21.13 5.15 0.95
CA MET A 1 19.66 4.99 0.96
C MET A 1 18.99 5.65 -0.24
N GLU A 2 19.25 6.89 -0.58
CA GLU A 2 18.66 7.55 -1.77
C GLU A 2 18.97 6.86 -3.09
N ARG A 3 20.18 6.34 -3.28
CA ARG A 3 20.54 5.57 -4.48
C ARG A 3 19.70 4.32 -4.62
N ASP A 4 19.48 3.60 -3.52
CA ASP A 4 18.70 2.37 -3.52
C ASP A 4 17.23 2.67 -3.77
N MET A 5 16.69 3.74 -3.18
CA MET A 5 15.31 4.14 -3.42
C MET A 5 15.06 4.42 -4.90
N LYS A 6 15.93 5.18 -5.57
CA LYS A 6 15.80 5.44 -7.02
C LYS A 6 15.86 4.16 -7.84
N ARG A 7 16.78 3.26 -7.50
CA ARG A 7 16.97 2.00 -8.20
C ARG A 7 15.72 1.11 -8.15
N TYR A 8 15.00 1.16 -7.03
CA TYR A 8 13.83 0.31 -6.80
C TYR A 8 12.50 1.03 -7.00
N GLY A 9 12.51 2.27 -7.49
CA GLY A 9 11.29 3.07 -7.64
C GLY A 9 10.58 3.30 -6.31
N ALA A 10 11.34 3.32 -5.22
CA ALA A 10 10.81 3.50 -3.87
C ALA A 10 11.00 4.94 -3.39
N TRP A 11 10.16 5.34 -2.48
CA TRP A 11 10.36 6.57 -1.73
C TRP A 11 9.89 6.40 -0.29
N ILE A 12 10.82 6.45 0.63
CA ILE A 12 10.55 6.35 2.05
C ILE A 12 11.01 7.64 2.69
N SER A 13 10.07 8.40 3.25
CA SER A 13 10.38 9.68 3.86
C SER A 13 11.33 9.52 5.05
N VAL A 14 12.34 10.35 5.11
CA VAL A 14 13.23 10.43 6.28
C VAL A 14 12.51 10.96 7.53
N LEU A 15 11.33 11.57 7.34
CA LEU A 15 10.50 12.08 8.42
C LEU A 15 9.41 11.08 8.85
N ALA A 16 9.39 9.90 8.28
CA ALA A 16 8.56 8.81 8.79
C ALA A 16 9.15 8.30 10.10
N ASP A 17 8.28 8.00 11.05
CA ASP A 17 8.67 7.45 12.35
C ASP A 17 8.62 5.93 12.29
N ILE A 18 9.75 5.31 12.02
CA ILE A 18 9.88 3.86 11.88
C ILE A 18 10.71 3.35 13.06
N GLU A 19 10.06 2.63 13.98
CA GLU A 19 10.72 2.18 15.22
C GLU A 19 11.83 1.16 14.97
N GLU A 20 11.62 0.24 14.03
CA GLU A 20 12.61 -0.74 13.57
C GLU A 20 12.59 -0.81 12.05
N PRO A 21 13.70 -1.18 11.40
CA PRO A 21 13.69 -1.35 9.95
C PRO A 21 12.56 -2.28 9.51
N ILE A 22 11.81 -1.85 8.51
CA ILE A 22 10.76 -2.68 7.94
C ILE A 22 11.35 -3.95 7.32
N ILE A 23 10.61 -5.04 7.42
CA ILE A 23 10.99 -6.32 6.83
C ILE A 23 10.45 -6.35 5.40
N THR A 24 11.35 -6.38 4.41
CA THR A 24 10.99 -6.30 3.00
C THR A 24 11.44 -7.56 2.25
N PRO A 25 10.65 -8.65 2.30
CA PRO A 25 11.04 -9.93 1.69
C PRO A 25 11.33 -9.84 0.19
N HIS A 26 10.66 -8.93 -0.52
CA HIS A 26 10.85 -8.68 -1.95
C HIS A 26 11.60 -7.38 -2.23
N ASN A 27 12.48 -6.95 -1.29
CA ASN A 27 13.15 -5.67 -1.37
C ASN A 27 12.15 -4.50 -1.33
N ILE A 28 12.59 -3.29 -1.65
CA ILE A 28 11.76 -2.08 -1.53
C ILE A 28 11.11 -1.66 -2.85
N PHE A 29 10.98 -2.56 -3.81
CA PHE A 29 10.40 -2.23 -5.12
C PHE A 29 9.03 -1.55 -4.99
N GLY A 30 8.95 -0.31 -5.47
CA GLY A 30 7.72 0.47 -5.51
C GLY A 30 7.10 0.80 -4.16
N ILE A 31 7.83 0.66 -3.06
CA ILE A 31 7.33 1.02 -1.72
C ILE A 31 7.37 2.53 -1.57
N PHE A 32 6.23 3.10 -1.14
CA PHE A 32 6.11 4.51 -0.81
C PHE A 32 5.63 4.67 0.62
N ILE A 33 6.40 5.39 1.43
CA ILE A 33 6.03 5.69 2.83
C ILE A 33 6.11 7.19 3.03
N SER A 34 4.96 7.80 3.34
CA SER A 34 4.83 9.25 3.45
C SER A 34 5.45 9.81 4.73
N THR A 35 5.71 11.10 4.68
CA THR A 35 6.06 11.90 5.84
C THR A 35 4.99 11.76 6.93
N ASN A 36 5.43 11.68 8.19
CA ASN A 36 4.60 11.51 9.38
C ASN A 36 3.90 10.15 9.52
N ALA A 37 4.11 9.21 8.60
CA ALA A 37 3.67 7.84 8.85
C ALA A 37 4.41 7.27 10.07
N LYS A 38 3.71 6.49 10.87
CA LYS A 38 4.26 5.80 12.05
C LYS A 38 4.20 4.31 11.83
N ILE A 39 5.33 3.65 11.96
CA ILE A 39 5.45 2.21 11.75
C ILE A 39 6.13 1.59 12.96
N GLY A 40 5.48 0.63 13.57
CA GLY A 40 5.97 -0.08 14.74
C GLY A 40 7.04 -1.12 14.41
N LYS A 41 7.15 -2.12 15.28
CA LYS A 41 8.19 -3.15 15.23
C LYS A 41 7.74 -4.36 14.41
N ARG A 42 8.69 -5.04 13.79
CA ARG A 42 8.46 -6.31 13.07
C ARG A 42 7.35 -6.21 12.03
N VAL A 43 7.26 -5.09 11.34
CA VAL A 43 6.28 -4.87 10.27
C VAL A 43 6.83 -5.38 8.95
N VAL A 44 6.09 -6.27 8.31
CA VAL A 44 6.43 -6.81 6.99
C VAL A 44 5.73 -5.99 5.93
N VAL A 45 6.50 -5.48 4.97
CA VAL A 45 5.98 -4.67 3.86
C VAL A 45 6.41 -5.32 2.55
N MET A 46 5.44 -5.81 1.81
CA MET A 46 5.70 -6.41 0.51
C MET A 46 5.88 -5.31 -0.56
N HIS A 47 6.29 -5.71 -1.76
CA HIS A 47 6.56 -4.76 -2.85
C HIS A 47 5.31 -3.97 -3.26
N GLN A 48 5.52 -2.77 -3.80
CA GLN A 48 4.47 -1.87 -4.31
C GLN A 48 3.42 -1.46 -3.26
N VAL A 49 3.76 -1.52 -1.99
CA VAL A 49 2.91 -1.03 -0.91
C VAL A 49 3.01 0.48 -0.80
N THR A 50 1.88 1.14 -0.62
CA THR A 50 1.82 2.57 -0.31
C THR A 50 1.27 2.77 1.09
N ILE A 51 2.04 3.47 1.93
CA ILE A 51 1.60 3.98 3.23
C ILE A 51 1.61 5.50 3.08
N GLY A 52 0.45 6.06 2.76
CA GLY A 52 0.33 7.42 2.26
C GLY A 52 -0.51 8.35 3.13
N SER A 53 -0.12 9.60 3.17
CA SER A 53 -0.89 10.64 3.84
C SER A 53 -2.07 11.11 2.97
N ASN A 54 -3.17 11.46 3.61
CA ASN A 54 -4.24 12.21 2.99
C ASN A 54 -4.08 13.69 3.36
N THR A 55 -3.75 14.49 2.38
CA THR A 55 -3.55 15.94 2.53
C THR A 55 -4.65 16.77 1.86
N THR A 56 -5.73 16.13 1.46
CA THR A 56 -6.85 16.79 0.77
C THR A 56 -7.63 17.66 1.74
N LYS A 57 -7.66 18.96 1.47
CA LYS A 57 -8.40 19.93 2.30
C LYS A 57 -9.87 19.56 2.39
N GLY A 58 -10.42 19.54 3.61
CA GLY A 58 -11.83 19.22 3.84
C GLY A 58 -12.15 17.71 3.88
N SER A 59 -11.17 16.85 3.65
CA SER A 59 -11.34 15.42 3.80
C SER A 59 -11.35 15.02 5.29
N LYS A 60 -12.25 14.10 5.64
CA LYS A 60 -12.35 13.57 7.01
C LYS A 60 -11.14 12.69 7.40
N GLY A 61 -10.43 12.17 6.42
CA GLY A 61 -9.30 11.27 6.63
C GLY A 61 -7.94 11.95 6.60
N ASN A 62 -7.87 13.28 6.80
CA ASN A 62 -6.58 13.96 6.80
C ASN A 62 -5.63 13.41 7.83
N GLY A 63 -4.41 13.20 7.43
CA GLY A 63 -3.32 12.72 8.28
C GLY A 63 -2.56 11.57 7.65
N SER A 64 -1.76 10.91 8.47
CA SER A 64 -0.86 9.85 8.04
C SER A 64 -1.16 8.55 8.80
N PRO A 65 -0.90 7.40 8.18
CA PRO A 65 -1.19 6.13 8.81
C PRO A 65 -0.30 5.83 10.02
N THR A 66 -0.87 5.07 10.95
CA THR A 66 -0.14 4.43 12.04
C THR A 66 -0.27 2.91 11.87
N ILE A 67 0.85 2.26 11.68
CA ILE A 67 0.95 0.79 11.56
C ILE A 67 1.51 0.28 12.88
N GLU A 68 0.76 -0.52 13.60
CA GLU A 68 1.21 -1.07 14.88
C GLU A 68 2.17 -2.27 14.67
N ASP A 69 2.64 -2.84 15.78
CA ASP A 69 3.62 -3.93 15.75
C ASP A 69 3.06 -5.19 15.08
N ASP A 70 3.94 -5.98 14.49
CA ASP A 70 3.63 -7.32 13.96
C ASP A 70 2.55 -7.31 12.87
N VAL A 71 2.46 -6.25 12.09
CA VAL A 71 1.53 -6.13 10.97
C VAL A 71 2.19 -6.63 9.69
N PHE A 72 1.45 -7.41 8.92
CA PHE A 72 1.85 -7.89 7.60
C PHE A 72 1.08 -7.14 6.51
N ILE A 73 1.78 -6.48 5.61
CA ILE A 73 1.16 -5.72 4.52
C ILE A 73 1.47 -6.39 3.18
N GLY A 74 0.42 -6.94 2.57
CA GLY A 74 0.51 -7.67 1.31
C GLY A 74 0.86 -6.79 0.12
N ALA A 75 1.40 -7.42 -0.94
CA ALA A 75 1.86 -6.72 -2.14
C ALA A 75 0.77 -5.81 -2.74
N GLY A 76 1.15 -4.61 -3.12
CA GLY A 76 0.25 -3.66 -3.76
C GLY A 76 -0.79 -3.01 -2.86
N ALA A 77 -0.84 -3.34 -1.57
CA ALA A 77 -1.80 -2.73 -0.66
C ALA A 77 -1.56 -1.22 -0.50
N LYS A 78 -2.64 -0.48 -0.32
CA LYS A 78 -2.61 0.98 -0.13
C LYS A 78 -3.28 1.32 1.20
N ILE A 79 -2.54 1.93 2.11
CA ILE A 79 -3.04 2.38 3.41
C ILE A 79 -2.93 3.89 3.41
N ILE A 80 -4.06 4.58 3.40
CA ILE A 80 -4.10 6.01 3.08
C ILE A 80 -4.85 6.79 4.17
N GLY A 81 -4.22 7.86 4.63
CA GLY A 81 -4.84 8.83 5.53
C GLY A 81 -4.62 8.52 7.01
N ASN A 82 -5.35 9.22 7.83
CA ASN A 82 -5.27 9.07 9.28
C ASN A 82 -5.99 7.80 9.74
N VAL A 83 -5.39 6.68 9.47
CA VAL A 83 -5.90 5.36 9.82
C VAL A 83 -4.90 4.60 10.68
N ARG A 84 -5.39 3.73 11.53
CA ARG A 84 -4.59 2.86 12.37
C ARG A 84 -4.80 1.41 11.94
N VAL A 85 -3.72 0.72 11.68
CA VAL A 85 -3.74 -0.74 11.49
C VAL A 85 -3.27 -1.37 12.79
N GLY A 86 -4.18 -2.04 13.48
CA GLY A 86 -3.94 -2.64 14.78
C GLY A 86 -2.94 -3.80 14.73
N HIS A 87 -2.27 -4.03 15.84
CA HIS A 87 -1.21 -5.04 15.96
C HIS A 87 -1.68 -6.44 15.53
N ASN A 88 -0.76 -7.24 15.06
CA ASN A 88 -0.99 -8.62 14.57
C ASN A 88 -1.99 -8.74 13.43
N SER A 89 -2.27 -7.66 12.71
CA SER A 89 -3.20 -7.68 11.57
C SER A 89 -2.48 -7.98 10.26
N ARG A 90 -3.24 -8.44 9.29
CA ARG A 90 -2.78 -8.67 7.92
C ARG A 90 -3.62 -7.84 6.96
N VAL A 91 -2.95 -7.10 6.10
CA VAL A 91 -3.59 -6.40 4.99
C VAL A 91 -3.34 -7.20 3.73
N GLY A 92 -4.39 -7.69 3.12
CA GLY A 92 -4.30 -8.55 1.94
C GLY A 92 -3.77 -7.81 0.71
N VAL A 93 -3.38 -8.61 -0.29
CA VAL A 93 -2.84 -8.13 -1.57
C VAL A 93 -3.83 -7.16 -2.23
N ASN A 94 -3.32 -6.02 -2.69
CA ASN A 94 -4.09 -4.97 -3.38
C ASN A 94 -5.28 -4.39 -2.61
N CYS A 95 -5.36 -4.61 -1.31
CA CYS A 95 -6.39 -3.99 -0.49
C CYS A 95 -6.14 -2.49 -0.33
N VAL A 96 -7.22 -1.72 -0.33
CA VAL A 96 -7.18 -0.28 -0.05
C VAL A 96 -7.78 -0.05 1.33
N VAL A 97 -6.97 0.44 2.25
CA VAL A 97 -7.37 0.69 3.65
C VAL A 97 -7.49 2.19 3.86
N VAL A 98 -8.70 2.64 4.13
CA VAL A 98 -9.04 4.06 4.41
C VAL A 98 -9.82 4.21 5.73
N LYS A 99 -9.92 3.13 6.50
CA LYS A 99 -10.56 3.08 7.83
C LYS A 99 -9.67 2.29 8.77
N ASP A 100 -9.83 2.51 10.06
CA ASP A 100 -9.09 1.77 11.08
C ASP A 100 -9.35 0.27 10.97
N VAL A 101 -8.28 -0.47 11.18
CA VAL A 101 -8.30 -1.93 11.23
C VAL A 101 -8.04 -2.35 12.66
N PRO A 102 -8.98 -3.06 13.31
CA PRO A 102 -8.76 -3.55 14.67
C PRO A 102 -7.56 -4.51 14.76
N PRO A 103 -6.96 -4.68 15.93
CA PRO A 103 -5.92 -5.70 16.11
C PRO A 103 -6.42 -7.10 15.74
N ASN A 104 -5.48 -7.97 15.37
CA ASN A 104 -5.75 -9.38 15.06
C ASN A 104 -6.73 -9.60 13.91
N SER A 105 -6.78 -8.68 12.96
CA SER A 105 -7.75 -8.68 11.86
C SER A 105 -7.08 -8.97 10.52
N VAL A 106 -7.84 -9.53 9.60
CA VAL A 106 -7.41 -9.75 8.23
C VAL A 106 -8.28 -8.92 7.30
N VAL A 107 -7.66 -8.01 6.56
CA VAL A 107 -8.33 -7.24 5.52
C VAL A 107 -8.21 -8.00 4.21
N ILE A 108 -9.33 -8.26 3.57
CA ILE A 108 -9.38 -8.99 2.29
C ILE A 108 -10.19 -8.20 1.26
N LEU A 109 -9.89 -8.43 0.00
CA LEU A 109 -10.76 -8.00 -1.09
C LEU A 109 -11.99 -8.89 -1.16
N ARG A 110 -13.15 -8.31 -1.46
CA ARG A 110 -14.33 -9.10 -1.77
C ARG A 110 -14.16 -9.80 -3.11
N ASN A 111 -15.04 -10.77 -3.36
CA ASN A 111 -14.99 -11.64 -4.53
C ASN A 111 -14.80 -10.86 -5.82
N ILE A 112 -13.82 -11.31 -6.60
CA ILE A 112 -13.64 -10.86 -7.97
C ILE A 112 -14.80 -11.43 -8.80
N GLU A 113 -15.45 -10.58 -9.58
CA GLU A 113 -16.46 -11.00 -10.51
C GLU A 113 -15.82 -11.50 -11.80
N THR A 114 -16.20 -12.68 -12.26
CA THR A 114 -15.76 -13.24 -13.53
C THR A 114 -16.94 -13.26 -14.49
N ILE A 115 -16.78 -12.58 -15.63
CA ILE A 115 -17.80 -12.54 -16.68
C ILE A 115 -17.30 -13.41 -17.84
N THR A 116 -17.98 -14.51 -18.10
CA THR A 116 -17.67 -15.38 -19.23
C THR A 116 -18.42 -14.89 -20.47
N LYS A 117 -17.67 -14.64 -21.53
CA LYS A 117 -18.23 -14.23 -22.81
C LYS A 117 -18.55 -15.45 -23.68
N THR A 118 -19.54 -15.32 -24.55
CA THR A 118 -19.91 -16.38 -25.50
C THR A 118 -18.98 -16.44 -26.71
N GLU A 119 -18.35 -15.31 -27.02
CA GLU A 119 -17.41 -15.21 -28.13
C GLU A 119 -15.99 -14.99 -27.61
N PRO A 120 -14.97 -15.47 -28.37
CA PRO A 120 -13.58 -15.20 -28.00
C PRO A 120 -13.31 -13.68 -27.93
N LEU A 121 -12.49 -13.30 -26.94
CA LEU A 121 -12.03 -11.92 -26.81
C LEU A 121 -10.86 -11.69 -27.78
N ASP A 122 -10.80 -10.50 -28.36
CA ASP A 122 -9.66 -10.05 -29.13
C ASP A 122 -8.76 -9.19 -28.23
N ASN A 123 -7.65 -9.76 -27.77
CA ASN A 123 -6.67 -9.07 -26.91
C ASN A 123 -5.49 -8.52 -27.72
N THR A 124 -5.67 -8.30 -29.01
CA THR A 124 -4.63 -7.73 -29.85
C THR A 124 -4.22 -6.36 -29.35
N TRP A 125 -2.92 -6.14 -29.25
CA TRP A 125 -2.40 -4.83 -28.87
C TRP A 125 -2.63 -3.82 -29.99
N VAL A 126 -3.22 -2.69 -29.64
CA VAL A 126 -3.42 -1.57 -30.58
C VAL A 126 -2.63 -0.37 -30.09
N ASN A 127 -1.81 0.19 -30.97
CA ASN A 127 -1.14 1.44 -30.63
C ASN A 127 -2.17 2.57 -30.59
N ALA A 128 -2.09 3.38 -29.54
CA ALA A 128 -2.88 4.60 -29.47
C ALA A 128 -2.43 5.53 -30.61
N VAL A 129 -3.34 5.79 -31.56
CA VAL A 129 -3.09 6.73 -32.65
C VAL A 129 -3.81 8.02 -32.29
N HIS A 130 -3.07 9.15 -32.34
CA HIS A 130 -3.72 10.45 -32.20
C HIS A 130 -4.66 10.66 -33.40
N LYS A 131 -5.92 10.89 -33.11
CA LYS A 131 -6.83 11.37 -34.14
C LYS A 131 -6.55 12.85 -34.34
N ASP A 132 -6.23 13.21 -35.56
CA ASP A 132 -6.09 14.61 -35.95
C ASP A 132 -7.47 15.32 -35.91
#